data_2733036c79793303058e5b5580e7ba52
#
_entry.id   2733036c79793303058e5b5580e7ba52
#
_cell.length_a   1.000
_cell.length_b   1.000
_cell.length_c   1.000
_cell.angle_alpha   90.00
_cell.angle_beta   90.00
_cell.angle_gamma   90.00
#
_symmetry.space_group_name_H-M   'P 1'
#
loop_
_entity.id
_entity.type
_entity.pdbx_description
1 polymer ?
#
loop_
_entity_poly.entity_id
_entity_poly.type
_entity_poly.pdbx_seq_one_letter_code
_entity_poly.pdbx_strand_id
1 'polypeptide(L)'
;DTLAGQIAQMMKIPQFLDFKSGCADIVSYIANIEYIDLGESFKAELYAAKAEFRSIRDSIMDGVSGEAAAQKVDAVLSKIKAKYIDIYFENHKKKRLDITDAQRRGKIQEGRALASLRKLRSIEILSAAKLTDIETEMSSIKVCYELTPEELKTTHICPHCRYHLDDKVKNVYGVLDNLEIRIDDLLAEWTKTLLDTISDPIVVSQKKFLSAEQQQAIDDFIASGTLPKRVDDFFVKAINALLKGFEPVVIDTDDLMAKLEQMPPMDEASFKAKVNELISAYTNGKDAGKLRIVVKRKESEV
;
A
#
# COMPACT_ATOMS: atom_id res chain seq x y z
N ASP A 1 26.86 1.28 26.88
CA ASP A 1 26.70 2.69 27.30
C ASP A 1 25.86 3.46 26.25
N THR A 2 24.63 3.80 26.63
CA THR A 2 23.75 4.63 25.82
C THR A 2 24.08 6.13 26.02
N LEU A 3 23.80 6.96 25.03
CA LEU A 3 23.96 8.40 25.16
C LEU A 3 23.04 8.97 26.27
N ALA A 4 21.79 8.54 26.28
CA ALA A 4 20.83 8.88 27.33
C ALA A 4 21.35 8.50 28.73
N GLY A 5 21.97 7.32 28.86
CA GLY A 5 22.59 6.86 30.10
C GLY A 5 23.78 7.75 30.54
N GLN A 6 24.60 8.18 29.61
CA GLN A 6 25.72 9.10 29.90
C GLN A 6 25.22 10.49 30.35
N ILE A 7 24.17 11.02 29.69
CA ILE A 7 23.54 12.28 30.09
C ILE A 7 22.96 12.14 31.53
N ALA A 8 22.24 11.04 31.80
CA ALA A 8 21.66 10.78 33.11
C ALA A 8 22.72 10.66 34.22
N GLN A 9 23.90 10.13 33.93
CA GLN A 9 25.04 10.10 34.86
C GLN A 9 25.60 11.49 35.11
N MET A 10 25.73 12.31 34.04
CA MET A 10 26.24 13.66 34.16
C MET A 10 25.32 14.56 34.99
N MET A 11 24.00 14.37 34.93
CA MET A 11 22.99 15.06 35.74
C MET A 11 23.13 14.77 37.25
N LYS A 12 23.92 13.77 37.66
CA LYS A 12 24.20 13.46 39.07
C LYS A 12 25.44 14.16 39.61
N ILE A 13 26.23 14.84 38.75
CA ILE A 13 27.42 15.55 39.16
C ILE A 13 27.00 16.85 39.87
N PRO A 14 27.48 17.14 41.11
CA PRO A 14 27.05 18.31 41.91
C PRO A 14 27.17 19.63 41.15
N GLN A 15 28.26 19.83 40.42
CA GLN A 15 28.53 21.04 39.66
C GLN A 15 27.57 21.25 38.48
N PHE A 16 26.81 20.21 38.10
CA PHE A 16 25.85 20.24 37.00
C PHE A 16 24.39 20.30 37.50
N LEU A 17 24.12 20.24 38.80
CA LEU A 17 22.79 20.15 39.37
C LEU A 17 21.91 21.36 39.04
N ASP A 18 22.48 22.55 38.95
CA ASP A 18 21.75 23.78 38.64
C ASP A 18 21.18 23.83 37.21
N PHE A 19 21.71 22.99 36.31
CA PHE A 19 21.31 22.89 34.92
C PHE A 19 20.39 21.69 34.65
N LYS A 20 20.04 20.94 35.68
CA LYS A 20 19.29 19.69 35.60
C LYS A 20 17.88 19.85 35.05
N SER A 21 17.22 20.99 35.33
CA SER A 21 15.79 21.19 34.98
C SER A 21 15.57 21.23 33.45
N GLY A 22 16.53 21.69 32.65
CA GLY A 22 16.47 21.72 31.20
C GLY A 22 16.81 20.37 30.51
N CYS A 23 17.39 19.42 31.26
CA CYS A 23 17.93 18.21 30.68
C CYS A 23 16.96 17.02 30.67
N ALA A 24 15.91 17.00 31.52
CA ALA A 24 15.04 15.85 31.66
C ALA A 24 14.28 15.49 30.36
N ASP A 25 13.72 16.50 29.70
CA ASP A 25 13.00 16.32 28.43
C ASP A 25 13.95 15.90 27.30
N ILE A 26 15.18 16.44 27.33
CA ILE A 26 16.22 16.09 26.36
C ILE A 26 16.66 14.65 26.53
N VAL A 27 16.85 14.16 27.76
CA VAL A 27 17.19 12.74 28.02
C VAL A 27 16.11 11.83 27.49
N SER A 28 14.85 12.16 27.76
CA SER A 28 13.70 11.38 27.25
C SER A 28 13.67 11.38 25.71
N TYR A 29 13.88 12.53 25.09
CA TYR A 29 13.94 12.65 23.63
C TYR A 29 15.06 11.77 23.03
N ILE A 30 16.28 11.87 23.56
CA ILE A 30 17.43 11.09 23.08
C ILE A 30 17.20 9.59 23.31
N ALA A 31 16.65 9.19 24.44
CA ALA A 31 16.34 7.79 24.73
C ALA A 31 15.38 7.18 23.71
N ASN A 32 14.43 7.98 23.21
CA ASN A 32 13.47 7.52 22.18
C ASN A 32 14.08 7.38 20.79
N ILE A 33 15.11 8.17 20.45
CA ILE A 33 15.70 8.17 19.10
C ILE A 33 16.98 7.33 19.00
N GLU A 34 17.67 7.07 20.09
CA GLU A 34 18.99 6.40 20.11
C GLU A 34 18.96 4.97 19.56
N TYR A 35 17.82 4.29 19.67
CA TYR A 35 17.65 2.90 19.23
C TYR A 35 17.08 2.76 17.82
N ILE A 36 16.69 3.87 17.20
CA ILE A 36 16.14 3.85 15.85
C ILE A 36 17.29 3.69 14.85
N ASP A 37 17.20 2.76 13.92
CA ASP A 37 18.19 2.61 12.85
C ASP A 37 18.00 3.67 11.77
N LEU A 38 18.76 4.77 11.88
CA LEU A 38 18.74 5.89 10.95
C LEU A 38 19.93 5.87 9.98
N GLY A 39 20.61 4.74 9.88
CA GLY A 39 21.76 4.57 8.99
C GLY A 39 23.09 5.02 9.60
N GLU A 40 24.17 4.71 8.89
CA GLU A 40 25.54 4.87 9.39
C GLU A 40 25.92 6.32 9.72
N SER A 41 25.40 7.28 8.97
CA SER A 41 25.66 8.71 9.22
C SER A 41 25.15 9.17 10.58
N PHE A 42 23.95 8.70 11.00
CA PHE A 42 23.40 9.04 12.31
C PHE A 42 24.11 8.27 13.43
N LYS A 43 24.45 7.00 13.20
CA LYS A 43 25.26 6.21 14.14
C LYS A 43 26.60 6.86 14.43
N ALA A 44 27.28 7.39 13.39
CA ALA A 44 28.53 8.10 13.55
C ALA A 44 28.38 9.37 14.41
N GLU A 45 27.33 10.15 14.24
CA GLU A 45 27.02 11.31 15.08
C GLU A 45 26.77 10.90 16.55
N LEU A 46 26.03 9.79 16.78
CA LEU A 46 25.83 9.28 18.12
C LEU A 46 27.15 8.83 18.80
N TYR A 47 28.05 8.18 18.05
CA TYR A 47 29.37 7.82 18.56
C TYR A 47 30.23 9.01 18.90
N ALA A 48 30.25 10.01 18.01
CA ALA A 48 30.96 11.27 18.25
C ALA A 48 30.42 11.98 19.51
N ALA A 49 29.11 12.06 19.64
CA ALA A 49 28.45 12.63 20.81
C ALA A 49 28.82 11.90 22.11
N LYS A 50 28.82 10.57 22.11
CA LYS A 50 29.22 9.77 23.28
C LYS A 50 30.66 10.06 23.70
N ALA A 51 31.56 10.23 22.74
CA ALA A 51 32.95 10.59 23.02
C ALA A 51 33.05 12.01 23.60
N GLU A 52 32.33 12.97 23.02
CA GLU A 52 32.28 14.35 23.47
C GLU A 52 31.70 14.50 24.88
N PHE A 53 30.61 13.77 25.19
CA PHE A 53 30.04 13.73 26.53
C PHE A 53 31.03 13.22 27.59
N ARG A 54 31.82 12.20 27.27
CA ARG A 54 32.89 11.72 28.18
C ARG A 54 33.92 12.82 28.44
N SER A 55 34.35 13.50 27.39
CA SER A 55 35.30 14.63 27.49
C SER A 55 34.73 15.79 28.33
N ILE A 56 33.45 16.11 28.15
CA ILE A 56 32.80 17.16 28.95
C ILE A 56 32.73 16.74 30.42
N ARG A 57 32.34 15.52 30.70
CA ARG A 57 32.32 14.98 32.07
C ARG A 57 33.69 15.07 32.74
N ASP A 58 34.71 14.62 32.04
CA ASP A 58 36.07 14.61 32.57
C ASP A 58 36.54 16.05 32.80
N SER A 59 36.21 17.01 31.93
CA SER A 59 36.53 18.43 32.11
C SER A 59 35.83 19.05 33.35
N ILE A 60 34.63 18.63 33.72
CA ILE A 60 33.96 19.05 34.96
C ILE A 60 34.78 18.57 36.19
N MET A 61 35.23 17.31 36.12
CA MET A 61 36.06 16.75 37.20
C MET A 61 37.40 17.47 37.35
N ASP A 62 37.92 18.04 36.25
CA ASP A 62 39.15 18.85 36.20
C ASP A 62 38.92 20.33 36.55
N GLY A 63 37.72 20.71 36.97
CA GLY A 63 37.40 22.03 37.51
C GLY A 63 36.80 23.04 36.52
N VAL A 64 36.32 22.59 35.33
CA VAL A 64 35.53 23.42 34.42
C VAL A 64 34.19 23.76 35.05
N SER A 65 33.72 24.99 34.89
CA SER A 65 32.45 25.42 35.46
C SER A 65 31.26 24.65 34.88
N GLY A 66 30.25 24.40 35.70
CA GLY A 66 29.01 23.72 35.26
C GLY A 66 28.31 24.45 34.14
N GLU A 67 28.36 25.79 34.09
CA GLU A 67 27.79 26.60 33.02
C GLU A 67 28.46 26.34 31.67
N ALA A 68 29.83 26.38 31.63
CA ALA A 68 30.58 26.09 30.41
C ALA A 68 30.35 24.64 29.92
N ALA A 69 30.20 23.69 30.85
CA ALA A 69 29.88 22.32 30.52
C ALA A 69 28.44 22.22 29.95
N ALA A 70 27.47 22.92 30.55
CA ALA A 70 26.07 22.91 30.08
C ALA A 70 25.96 23.47 28.66
N GLN A 71 26.67 24.53 28.31
CA GLN A 71 26.73 25.08 26.95
C GLN A 71 27.26 24.05 25.94
N LYS A 72 28.31 23.30 26.28
CA LYS A 72 28.84 22.23 25.44
C LYS A 72 27.85 21.10 25.26
N VAL A 73 27.21 20.69 26.35
CA VAL A 73 26.16 19.65 26.32
C VAL A 73 25.01 20.06 25.40
N ASP A 74 24.52 21.28 25.53
CA ASP A 74 23.45 21.80 24.70
C ASP A 74 23.83 21.81 23.21
N ALA A 75 25.05 22.22 22.89
CA ALA A 75 25.57 22.23 21.51
C ALA A 75 25.60 20.80 20.90
N VAL A 76 26.07 19.81 21.65
CA VAL A 76 26.12 18.40 21.19
C VAL A 76 24.71 17.86 20.98
N LEU A 77 23.81 18.09 21.93
CA LEU A 77 22.44 17.59 21.85
C LEU A 77 21.64 18.28 20.74
N SER A 78 21.82 19.59 20.58
CA SER A 78 21.19 20.33 19.48
C SER A 78 21.63 19.81 18.12
N LYS A 79 22.91 19.44 17.96
CA LYS A 79 23.43 18.86 16.71
C LYS A 79 22.78 17.50 16.40
N ILE A 80 22.71 16.60 17.38
CA ILE A 80 22.06 15.29 17.20
C ILE A 80 20.57 15.46 16.87
N LYS A 81 19.91 16.33 17.62
CA LYS A 81 18.50 16.61 17.46
C LYS A 81 18.20 17.19 16.07
N ALA A 82 19.00 18.15 15.61
CA ALA A 82 18.86 18.70 14.26
C ALA A 82 19.01 17.60 13.19
N LYS A 83 20.04 16.76 13.32
CA LYS A 83 20.26 15.64 12.40
C LYS A 83 19.09 14.65 12.40
N TYR A 84 18.56 14.33 13.56
CA TYR A 84 17.36 13.48 13.68
C TYR A 84 16.16 14.11 13.00
N ILE A 85 15.90 15.40 13.27
CA ILE A 85 14.77 16.14 12.69
C ILE A 85 14.83 16.12 11.18
N ASP A 86 15.99 16.38 10.58
CA ASP A 86 16.18 16.36 9.12
C ASP A 86 15.85 14.98 8.55
N ILE A 87 16.42 13.92 9.14
CA ILE A 87 16.18 12.54 8.68
C ILE A 87 14.70 12.17 8.84
N TYR A 88 14.12 12.47 9.99
CA TYR A 88 12.71 12.15 10.26
C TYR A 88 11.79 12.88 9.29
N PHE A 89 11.98 14.20 9.13
CA PHE A 89 11.13 15.02 8.28
C PHE A 89 11.15 14.57 6.82
N GLU A 90 12.35 14.28 6.28
CA GLU A 90 12.48 13.75 4.93
C GLU A 90 11.86 12.35 4.76
N ASN A 91 11.99 11.48 5.75
CA ASN A 91 11.33 10.17 5.72
C ASN A 91 9.81 10.31 5.85
N HIS A 92 9.32 11.20 6.70
CA HIS A 92 7.90 11.49 6.83
C HIS A 92 7.29 11.92 5.49
N LYS A 93 7.93 12.87 4.78
CA LYS A 93 7.49 13.30 3.43
C LYS A 93 7.43 12.15 2.42
N LYS A 94 8.39 11.22 2.48
CA LYS A 94 8.41 10.06 1.59
C LYS A 94 7.31 9.04 1.90
N LYS A 95 6.73 9.07 3.10
CA LYS A 95 5.77 8.06 3.59
C LYS A 95 4.35 8.60 3.76
N ARG A 96 4.11 9.88 3.48
CA ARG A 96 2.82 10.55 3.63
C ARG A 96 2.53 11.40 2.39
N LEU A 97 1.28 11.38 1.94
CA LEU A 97 0.85 12.28 0.89
C LEU A 97 0.78 13.72 1.42
N ASP A 98 1.23 14.63 0.59
CA ASP A 98 1.00 16.06 0.79
C ASP A 98 -0.45 16.46 0.41
N ILE A 99 -0.76 17.75 0.50
CA ILE A 99 -2.12 18.25 0.20
C ILE A 99 -2.49 18.06 -1.27
N THR A 100 -1.55 18.24 -2.19
CA THR A 100 -1.76 18.11 -3.64
C THR A 100 -2.03 16.67 -4.01
N ASP A 101 -1.20 15.76 -3.51
CA ASP A 101 -1.35 14.32 -3.70
C ASP A 101 -2.62 13.77 -3.02
N ALA A 102 -3.00 14.32 -1.86
CA ALA A 102 -4.25 13.97 -1.20
C ALA A 102 -5.48 14.35 -2.05
N GLN A 103 -5.46 15.54 -2.67
CA GLN A 103 -6.49 15.97 -3.59
C GLN A 103 -6.53 15.09 -4.86
N ARG A 104 -5.35 14.74 -5.41
CA ARG A 104 -5.24 13.82 -6.54
C ARG A 104 -5.83 12.45 -6.21
N ARG A 105 -5.49 11.90 -5.04
CA ARG A 105 -6.08 10.64 -4.55
C ARG A 105 -7.60 10.72 -4.48
N GLY A 106 -8.17 11.82 -3.97
CA GLY A 106 -9.61 12.06 -3.97
C GLY A 106 -10.22 12.00 -5.38
N LYS A 107 -9.58 12.67 -6.35
CA LYS A 107 -10.02 12.62 -7.76
C LYS A 107 -9.96 11.20 -8.34
N ILE A 108 -8.95 10.41 -7.99
CA ILE A 108 -8.86 9.00 -8.42
C ILE A 108 -10.01 8.19 -7.80
N GLN A 109 -10.27 8.36 -6.51
CA GLN A 109 -11.33 7.64 -5.78
C GLN A 109 -12.73 7.93 -6.30
N GLU A 110 -12.99 9.15 -6.75
CA GLU A 110 -14.25 9.61 -7.33
C GLU A 110 -14.27 9.49 -8.86
N GLY A 111 -13.14 9.10 -9.45
CA GLY A 111 -12.94 9.01 -10.87
C GLY A 111 -13.85 8.00 -11.55
N ARG A 112 -14.21 8.29 -12.81
CA ARG A 112 -15.12 7.46 -13.62
C ARG A 112 -14.61 6.02 -13.76
N ALA A 113 -13.30 5.81 -13.94
CA ALA A 113 -12.72 4.50 -14.14
C ALA A 113 -12.97 3.60 -12.93
N LEU A 114 -12.64 4.07 -11.73
CA LEU A 114 -12.85 3.31 -10.50
C LEU A 114 -14.33 3.12 -10.17
N ALA A 115 -15.17 4.13 -10.45
CA ALA A 115 -16.61 4.01 -10.28
C ALA A 115 -17.20 2.94 -11.23
N SER A 116 -16.70 2.85 -12.47
CA SER A 116 -17.10 1.81 -13.43
C SER A 116 -16.69 0.42 -12.95
N LEU A 117 -15.43 0.25 -12.48
CA LEU A 117 -14.95 -1.01 -11.92
C LEU A 117 -15.80 -1.48 -10.72
N ARG A 118 -16.13 -0.56 -9.81
CA ARG A 118 -16.99 -0.88 -8.66
C ARG A 118 -18.37 -1.38 -9.07
N LYS A 119 -18.94 -0.83 -10.14
CA LYS A 119 -20.22 -1.31 -10.69
C LYS A 119 -20.09 -2.65 -11.38
N LEU A 120 -19.05 -2.82 -12.20
CA LEU A 120 -18.78 -4.07 -12.92
C LEU A 120 -18.42 -5.24 -11.99
N ARG A 121 -17.93 -4.97 -10.77
CA ARG A 121 -17.57 -5.98 -9.76
C ARG A 121 -18.66 -7.01 -9.51
N SER A 122 -19.93 -6.66 -9.69
CA SER A 122 -21.07 -7.56 -9.49
C SER A 122 -21.31 -8.55 -10.64
N ILE A 123 -20.51 -8.50 -11.70
CA ILE A 123 -20.57 -9.42 -12.82
C ILE A 123 -19.68 -10.63 -12.52
N GLU A 124 -20.26 -11.80 -12.37
CA GLU A 124 -19.58 -13.01 -11.85
C GLU A 124 -18.36 -13.46 -12.65
N ILE A 125 -18.32 -13.20 -13.96
CA ILE A 125 -17.17 -13.56 -14.81
C ILE A 125 -15.93 -12.69 -14.59
N LEU A 126 -16.07 -11.58 -13.84
CA LEU A 126 -14.97 -10.66 -13.55
C LEU A 126 -14.38 -10.94 -12.16
N SER A 127 -13.06 -11.14 -12.10
CA SER A 127 -12.39 -11.35 -10.81
C SER A 127 -12.20 -10.04 -10.06
N ALA A 128 -12.77 -9.94 -8.87
CA ALA A 128 -12.68 -8.76 -8.03
C ALA A 128 -11.31 -8.59 -7.32
N ALA A 129 -10.44 -9.61 -7.31
CA ALA A 129 -9.20 -9.61 -6.54
C ALA A 129 -8.31 -8.39 -6.83
N LYS A 130 -8.01 -8.10 -8.09
CA LYS A 130 -7.19 -6.95 -8.49
C LYS A 130 -7.79 -5.60 -8.05
N LEU A 131 -9.12 -5.47 -8.11
CA LEU A 131 -9.82 -4.25 -7.64
C LEU A 131 -9.70 -4.11 -6.13
N THR A 132 -9.87 -5.19 -5.39
CA THR A 132 -9.72 -5.21 -3.93
C THR A 132 -8.31 -4.82 -3.52
N ASP A 133 -7.27 -5.33 -4.22
CA ASP A 133 -5.88 -4.95 -3.99
C ASP A 133 -5.65 -3.44 -4.21
N ILE A 134 -6.18 -2.89 -5.30
CA ILE A 134 -6.11 -1.46 -5.62
C ILE A 134 -6.79 -0.63 -4.52
N GLU A 135 -8.00 -1.00 -4.10
CA GLU A 135 -8.76 -0.31 -3.06
C GLU A 135 -8.07 -0.40 -1.69
N THR A 136 -7.51 -1.56 -1.36
CA THR A 136 -6.74 -1.77 -0.13
C THR A 136 -5.48 -0.93 -0.11
N GLU A 137 -4.70 -0.93 -1.19
CA GLU A 137 -3.49 -0.10 -1.29
C GLU A 137 -3.85 1.39 -1.19
N MET A 138 -4.86 1.85 -1.91
CA MET A 138 -5.31 3.25 -1.86
C MET A 138 -5.76 3.66 -0.46
N SER A 139 -6.44 2.81 0.28
CA SER A 139 -6.89 3.08 1.65
C SER A 139 -5.74 3.06 2.67
N SER A 140 -4.69 2.30 2.39
CA SER A 140 -3.51 2.20 3.27
C SER A 140 -2.62 3.45 3.25
N ILE A 141 -2.70 4.26 2.20
CA ILE A 141 -1.89 5.47 2.03
C ILE A 141 -2.41 6.56 2.95
N LYS A 142 -1.57 7.00 3.88
CA LYS A 142 -1.93 8.06 4.83
C LYS A 142 -1.54 9.45 4.31
N VAL A 143 -2.34 10.44 4.66
CA VAL A 143 -2.09 11.86 4.39
C VAL A 143 -1.55 12.50 5.66
N CYS A 144 -0.50 13.30 5.52
CA CYS A 144 -0.06 14.21 6.56
C CYS A 144 0.88 15.27 5.97
N TYR A 145 0.45 16.50 5.97
CA TYR A 145 1.20 17.66 5.44
C TYR A 145 1.38 18.78 6.47
N GLU A 146 0.88 18.58 7.67
CA GLU A 146 0.88 19.61 8.74
C GLU A 146 2.19 19.61 9.54
N LEU A 147 2.98 18.54 9.48
CA LEU A 147 4.20 18.42 10.26
C LEU A 147 5.22 19.51 9.89
N THR A 148 5.73 20.19 10.90
CA THR A 148 6.82 21.15 10.78
C THR A 148 8.08 20.68 11.51
N PRO A 149 9.28 21.11 11.10
CA PRO A 149 10.50 20.83 11.85
C PRO A 149 10.47 21.37 13.29
N GLU A 150 9.76 22.47 13.52
CA GLU A 150 9.63 23.08 14.84
C GLU A 150 8.90 22.16 15.84
N GLU A 151 7.85 21.48 15.40
CA GLU A 151 7.13 20.50 16.25
C GLU A 151 8.05 19.34 16.65
N LEU A 152 8.95 18.93 15.76
CA LEU A 152 9.92 17.87 16.05
C LEU A 152 11.01 18.30 17.05
N LYS A 153 11.10 19.58 17.40
CA LYS A 153 11.96 20.02 18.52
C LYS A 153 11.40 19.62 19.89
N THR A 154 10.12 19.40 19.98
CA THR A 154 9.45 19.03 21.24
C THR A 154 9.05 17.55 21.28
N THR A 155 8.75 16.95 20.13
CA THR A 155 8.38 15.53 20.00
C THR A 155 9.28 14.80 19.02
N HIS A 156 9.60 13.53 19.28
CA HIS A 156 10.40 12.72 18.37
C HIS A 156 9.58 12.01 17.28
N ILE A 157 8.25 12.17 17.28
CA ILE A 157 7.32 11.64 16.28
C ILE A 157 6.33 12.71 15.85
N CYS A 158 5.75 12.56 14.66
CA CYS A 158 4.72 13.46 14.17
C CYS A 158 3.49 13.47 15.10
N PRO A 159 3.09 14.63 15.64
CA PRO A 159 1.92 14.71 16.51
C PRO A 159 0.60 14.45 15.76
N HIS A 160 0.57 14.67 14.44
CA HIS A 160 -0.65 14.57 13.63
C HIS A 160 -0.94 13.14 13.18
N CYS A 161 0.06 12.39 12.71
CA CYS A 161 -0.15 11.06 12.14
C CYS A 161 0.54 9.92 12.89
N ARG A 162 1.30 10.22 13.94
CA ARG A 162 2.01 9.26 14.77
C ARG A 162 2.95 8.32 13.99
N TYR A 163 3.52 8.80 12.87
CA TYR A 163 4.45 8.02 12.08
C TYR A 163 5.71 7.69 12.88
N HIS A 164 6.14 6.42 12.83
CA HIS A 164 7.41 5.95 13.37
C HIS A 164 8.35 5.58 12.22
N LEU A 165 9.64 5.85 12.38
CA LEU A 165 10.64 5.60 11.32
C LEU A 165 10.87 4.11 11.04
N ASP A 166 10.62 3.25 12.01
CA ASP A 166 10.64 1.78 11.90
C ASP A 166 9.37 1.18 11.32
N ASP A 167 8.32 1.98 11.11
CA ASP A 167 7.11 1.53 10.43
C ASP A 167 7.44 1.06 9.00
N LYS A 168 7.04 -0.17 8.67
CA LYS A 168 7.20 -0.76 7.33
C LYS A 168 6.22 -0.17 6.31
N VAL A 169 6.20 1.16 6.19
CA VAL A 169 5.35 1.87 5.24
C VAL A 169 6.09 2.05 3.91
N LYS A 170 5.42 1.75 2.81
CA LYS A 170 5.97 2.01 1.46
C LYS A 170 6.13 3.51 1.20
N ASN A 171 7.05 3.88 0.31
CA ASN A 171 7.12 5.25 -0.19
C ASN A 171 5.86 5.59 -0.96
N VAL A 172 5.36 6.82 -0.78
CA VAL A 172 4.19 7.31 -1.52
C VAL A 172 4.55 7.88 -2.89
N TYR A 173 5.84 8.09 -3.15
CA TYR A 173 6.30 8.59 -4.43
C TYR A 173 5.97 7.62 -5.57
N GLY A 174 5.28 8.13 -6.60
CA GLY A 174 4.85 7.33 -7.76
C GLY A 174 3.71 6.32 -7.48
N VAL A 175 3.24 6.21 -6.25
CA VAL A 175 2.15 5.25 -5.91
C VAL A 175 0.85 5.65 -6.60
N LEU A 176 0.52 6.93 -6.65
CA LEU A 176 -0.70 7.41 -7.32
C LEU A 176 -0.65 7.17 -8.82
N ASP A 177 0.51 7.40 -9.47
CA ASP A 177 0.70 7.10 -10.89
C ASP A 177 0.50 5.60 -11.17
N ASN A 178 1.07 4.76 -10.32
CA ASN A 178 0.90 3.30 -10.44
C ASN A 178 -0.55 2.87 -10.23
N LEU A 179 -1.25 3.48 -9.27
CA LEU A 179 -2.67 3.19 -9.04
C LEU A 179 -3.55 3.59 -10.22
N GLU A 180 -3.31 4.77 -10.84
CA GLU A 180 -4.03 5.21 -12.04
C GLU A 180 -3.81 4.23 -13.19
N ILE A 181 -2.56 3.86 -13.48
CA ILE A 181 -2.25 2.87 -14.52
C ILE A 181 -2.97 1.54 -14.25
N ARG A 182 -2.89 1.02 -13.03
CA ARG A 182 -3.54 -0.26 -12.68
C ARG A 182 -5.06 -0.20 -12.77
N ILE A 183 -5.67 0.93 -12.47
CA ILE A 183 -7.13 1.15 -12.62
C ILE A 183 -7.50 1.11 -14.11
N ASP A 184 -6.74 1.82 -14.95
CA ASP A 184 -7.00 1.88 -16.39
C ASP A 184 -6.77 0.52 -17.06
N ASP A 185 -5.68 -0.17 -16.72
CA ASP A 185 -5.38 -1.52 -17.19
C ASP A 185 -6.47 -2.52 -16.80
N LEU A 186 -6.92 -2.48 -15.55
CA LEU A 186 -7.99 -3.36 -15.08
C LEU A 186 -9.32 -3.07 -15.79
N LEU A 187 -9.63 -1.80 -16.03
CA LEU A 187 -10.83 -1.42 -16.78
C LEU A 187 -10.77 -1.90 -18.22
N ALA A 188 -9.62 -1.79 -18.86
CA ALA A 188 -9.39 -2.31 -20.22
C ALA A 188 -9.49 -3.84 -20.25
N GLU A 189 -8.88 -4.53 -19.30
CA GLU A 189 -8.95 -6.00 -19.15
C GLU A 189 -10.41 -6.46 -18.99
N TRP A 190 -11.17 -5.84 -18.09
CA TRP A 190 -12.57 -6.20 -17.87
C TRP A 190 -13.46 -5.86 -19.06
N THR A 191 -13.22 -4.74 -19.72
CA THR A 191 -13.94 -4.36 -20.95
C THR A 191 -13.73 -5.42 -22.03
N LYS A 192 -12.48 -5.83 -22.24
CA LYS A 192 -12.13 -6.89 -23.19
C LYS A 192 -12.80 -8.22 -22.84
N THR A 193 -12.68 -8.64 -21.59
CA THR A 193 -13.30 -9.89 -21.10
C THR A 193 -14.81 -9.91 -21.32
N LEU A 194 -15.47 -8.78 -21.07
CA LEU A 194 -16.91 -8.64 -21.33
C LEU A 194 -17.21 -8.75 -22.84
N LEU A 195 -16.50 -8.00 -23.68
CA LEU A 195 -16.71 -8.04 -25.14
C LEU A 195 -16.48 -9.43 -25.71
N ASP A 196 -15.37 -10.10 -25.33
CA ASP A 196 -15.07 -11.44 -25.77
C ASP A 196 -16.17 -12.44 -25.37
N THR A 197 -16.68 -12.31 -24.13
CA THR A 197 -17.73 -13.20 -23.62
C THR A 197 -19.08 -12.94 -24.29
N ILE A 198 -19.52 -11.70 -24.41
CA ILE A 198 -20.84 -11.38 -24.97
C ILE A 198 -20.91 -11.52 -26.49
N SER A 199 -19.76 -11.55 -27.17
CA SER A 199 -19.66 -11.80 -28.62
C SER A 199 -19.65 -13.30 -28.96
N ASP A 200 -19.57 -14.18 -27.97
CA ASP A 200 -19.68 -15.64 -28.19
C ASP A 200 -21.05 -15.97 -28.80
N PRO A 201 -21.11 -16.75 -29.89
CA PRO A 201 -22.38 -17.06 -30.57
C PRO A 201 -23.46 -17.65 -29.67
N ILE A 202 -23.06 -18.45 -28.66
CA ILE A 202 -24.01 -19.05 -27.69
C ILE A 202 -24.60 -17.96 -26.81
N VAL A 203 -23.77 -17.02 -26.31
CA VAL A 203 -24.21 -15.90 -25.50
C VAL A 203 -25.12 -14.96 -26.32
N VAL A 204 -24.72 -14.63 -27.53
CA VAL A 204 -25.51 -13.82 -28.48
C VAL A 204 -26.91 -14.41 -28.68
N SER A 205 -27.04 -15.75 -28.77
CA SER A 205 -28.34 -16.40 -28.90
C SER A 205 -29.32 -16.14 -27.74
N GLN A 206 -28.82 -15.79 -26.57
CA GLN A 206 -29.60 -15.44 -25.39
C GLN A 206 -30.20 -14.03 -25.44
N LYS A 207 -29.68 -13.14 -26.31
CA LYS A 207 -30.20 -11.77 -26.46
C LYS A 207 -31.72 -11.72 -26.67
N LYS A 208 -32.28 -12.69 -27.35
CA LYS A 208 -33.73 -12.78 -27.61
C LYS A 208 -34.60 -12.80 -26.34
N PHE A 209 -34.00 -13.10 -25.18
CA PHE A 209 -34.71 -13.14 -23.90
C PHE A 209 -34.59 -11.83 -23.11
N LEU A 210 -33.85 -10.88 -23.60
CA LEU A 210 -33.69 -9.54 -23.00
C LEU A 210 -34.78 -8.57 -23.47
N SER A 211 -35.05 -7.53 -22.69
CA SER A 211 -35.92 -6.44 -23.16
C SER A 211 -35.26 -5.69 -24.34
N ALA A 212 -36.07 -4.99 -25.15
CA ALA A 212 -35.53 -4.23 -26.29
C ALA A 212 -34.46 -3.21 -25.89
N GLU A 213 -34.66 -2.54 -24.76
CA GLU A 213 -33.69 -1.55 -24.22
C GLU A 213 -32.39 -2.24 -23.76
N GLN A 214 -32.49 -3.44 -23.16
CA GLN A 214 -31.29 -4.22 -22.78
C GLN A 214 -30.54 -4.72 -24.00
N GLN A 215 -31.26 -5.19 -25.02
CA GLN A 215 -30.65 -5.59 -26.30
C GLN A 215 -29.88 -4.43 -26.93
N GLN A 216 -30.51 -3.25 -26.98
CA GLN A 216 -29.88 -2.04 -27.54
C GLN A 216 -28.61 -1.67 -26.77
N ALA A 217 -28.63 -1.67 -25.44
CA ALA A 217 -27.45 -1.38 -24.63
C ALA A 217 -26.28 -2.35 -24.88
N ILE A 218 -26.58 -3.64 -25.08
CA ILE A 218 -25.59 -4.67 -25.43
C ILE A 218 -25.05 -4.43 -26.85
N ASP A 219 -25.94 -4.13 -27.80
CA ASP A 219 -25.54 -3.87 -29.19
C ASP A 219 -24.65 -2.62 -29.31
N ASP A 220 -24.99 -1.55 -28.62
CA ASP A 220 -24.20 -0.33 -28.57
C ASP A 220 -22.80 -0.61 -27.97
N PHE A 221 -22.73 -1.43 -26.93
CA PHE A 221 -21.46 -1.83 -26.32
C PHE A 221 -20.61 -2.68 -27.28
N ILE A 222 -21.19 -3.66 -27.95
CA ILE A 222 -20.48 -4.49 -28.95
C ILE A 222 -20.02 -3.61 -30.12
N ALA A 223 -20.88 -2.76 -30.65
CA ALA A 223 -20.59 -1.90 -31.79
C ALA A 223 -19.49 -0.86 -31.50
N SER A 224 -19.50 -0.28 -30.30
CA SER A 224 -18.49 0.72 -29.91
C SER A 224 -17.18 0.10 -29.44
N GLY A 225 -17.17 -1.13 -28.97
CA GLY A 225 -16.03 -1.77 -28.33
C GLY A 225 -15.59 -1.09 -27.03
N THR A 226 -16.40 -0.19 -26.47
CA THR A 226 -16.09 0.61 -25.28
C THR A 226 -17.25 0.63 -24.31
N LEU A 227 -16.95 0.67 -23.02
CA LEU A 227 -17.98 0.82 -21.99
C LEU A 227 -18.79 2.12 -22.19
N PRO A 228 -20.07 2.12 -21.81
CA PRO A 228 -20.89 3.34 -21.85
C PRO A 228 -20.24 4.45 -21.02
N LYS A 229 -20.52 5.72 -21.40
CA LYS A 229 -19.97 6.89 -20.67
C LYS A 229 -20.18 6.81 -19.16
N ARG A 230 -21.25 6.18 -18.73
CA ARG A 230 -21.55 5.87 -17.34
C ARG A 230 -22.01 4.41 -17.27
N VAL A 231 -21.24 3.60 -16.56
CA VAL A 231 -21.66 2.24 -16.21
C VAL A 231 -22.67 2.36 -15.07
N ASP A 232 -23.92 2.05 -15.34
CA ASP A 232 -25.01 2.08 -14.37
C ASP A 232 -25.54 0.69 -14.04
N ASP A 233 -26.48 0.62 -13.10
CA ASP A 233 -27.07 -0.64 -12.69
C ASP A 233 -27.92 -1.29 -13.80
N PHE A 234 -28.44 -0.50 -14.75
CA PHE A 234 -29.18 -1.01 -15.88
C PHE A 234 -28.25 -1.79 -16.83
N PHE A 235 -27.10 -1.22 -17.18
CA PHE A 235 -26.11 -1.90 -18.01
C PHE A 235 -25.62 -3.19 -17.36
N VAL A 236 -25.27 -3.14 -16.05
CA VAL A 236 -24.83 -4.32 -15.29
C VAL A 236 -25.92 -5.39 -15.26
N LYS A 237 -27.19 -5.02 -15.04
CA LYS A 237 -28.32 -5.94 -15.09
C LYS A 237 -28.52 -6.56 -16.48
N ALA A 238 -28.32 -5.79 -17.56
CA ALA A 238 -28.41 -6.30 -18.92
C ALA A 238 -27.32 -7.37 -19.18
N ILE A 239 -26.07 -7.11 -18.79
CA ILE A 239 -24.97 -8.08 -18.90
C ILE A 239 -25.28 -9.33 -18.07
N ASN A 240 -25.67 -9.19 -16.80
CA ASN A 240 -25.99 -10.33 -15.94
C ASN A 240 -27.19 -11.13 -16.47
N ALA A 241 -28.20 -10.48 -17.02
CA ALA A 241 -29.34 -11.16 -17.63
C ALA A 241 -28.94 -11.93 -18.89
N LEU A 242 -28.03 -11.37 -19.71
CA LEU A 242 -27.48 -12.05 -20.88
C LEU A 242 -26.67 -13.29 -20.49
N LEU A 243 -25.92 -13.20 -19.39
CA LEU A 243 -25.09 -14.29 -18.87
C LEU A 243 -25.90 -15.29 -18.00
N LYS A 244 -27.16 -14.98 -17.71
CA LYS A 244 -28.03 -15.84 -16.89
C LYS A 244 -28.29 -17.19 -17.59
N GLY A 245 -28.04 -18.26 -16.86
CA GLY A 245 -28.17 -19.63 -17.38
C GLY A 245 -26.83 -20.24 -17.81
N PHE A 246 -25.76 -19.48 -17.77
CA PHE A 246 -24.42 -20.03 -17.79
C PHE A 246 -23.98 -20.40 -16.37
N GLU A 247 -23.44 -21.59 -16.21
CA GLU A 247 -22.86 -22.03 -14.94
C GLU A 247 -21.37 -21.67 -14.91
N PRO A 248 -20.94 -20.73 -14.07
CA PRO A 248 -19.53 -20.47 -13.90
C PRO A 248 -18.87 -21.67 -13.21
N VAL A 249 -17.85 -22.22 -13.81
CA VAL A 249 -16.95 -23.19 -13.18
C VAL A 249 -15.74 -22.41 -12.70
N VAL A 250 -15.70 -22.16 -11.41
CA VAL A 250 -14.57 -21.46 -10.79
C VAL A 250 -13.46 -22.46 -10.56
N ILE A 251 -12.32 -22.23 -11.21
CA ILE A 251 -11.09 -22.97 -10.97
C ILE A 251 -10.20 -22.09 -10.09
N ASP A 252 -9.85 -22.61 -8.93
CA ASP A 252 -8.90 -21.95 -8.04
C ASP A 252 -7.51 -21.94 -8.65
N THR A 253 -6.87 -20.77 -8.70
CA THR A 253 -5.55 -20.61 -9.31
C THR A 253 -4.49 -21.43 -8.59
N ASP A 254 -4.55 -21.48 -7.25
CA ASP A 254 -3.53 -22.17 -6.45
C ASP A 254 -3.70 -23.70 -6.59
N ASP A 255 -4.95 -24.21 -6.65
CA ASP A 255 -5.25 -25.62 -6.94
C ASP A 255 -4.85 -26.01 -8.36
N LEU A 256 -5.11 -25.13 -9.33
CA LEU A 256 -4.70 -25.37 -10.72
C LEU A 256 -3.16 -25.41 -10.85
N MET A 257 -2.47 -24.46 -10.26
CA MET A 257 -0.99 -24.42 -10.29
C MET A 257 -0.39 -25.62 -9.59
N ALA A 258 -0.90 -26.01 -8.42
CA ALA A 258 -0.43 -27.19 -7.70
C ALA A 258 -0.56 -28.47 -8.53
N LYS A 259 -1.64 -28.61 -9.31
CA LYS A 259 -1.84 -29.75 -10.21
C LYS A 259 -0.95 -29.70 -11.44
N LEU A 260 -0.67 -28.51 -11.98
CA LEU A 260 0.27 -28.33 -13.09
C LEU A 260 1.71 -28.62 -12.68
N GLU A 261 2.13 -28.19 -11.50
CA GLU A 261 3.47 -28.43 -10.93
C GLU A 261 3.75 -29.91 -10.65
N GLN A 262 2.72 -30.70 -10.39
CA GLN A 262 2.83 -32.16 -10.19
C GLN A 262 2.99 -32.93 -11.51
N MET A 263 2.82 -32.29 -12.66
CA MET A 263 2.99 -32.95 -13.96
C MET A 263 4.45 -33.22 -14.26
N PRO A 264 4.82 -34.42 -14.70
CA PRO A 264 6.18 -34.71 -15.14
C PRO A 264 6.49 -33.95 -16.44
N PRO A 265 7.78 -33.71 -16.77
CA PRO A 265 8.17 -33.18 -18.07
C PRO A 265 7.60 -34.03 -19.22
N MET A 266 6.95 -33.39 -20.18
CA MET A 266 6.31 -34.06 -21.31
C MET A 266 6.33 -33.17 -22.55
N ASP A 267 6.04 -33.77 -23.72
CA ASP A 267 5.89 -33.01 -24.96
C ASP A 267 4.62 -32.14 -24.99
N GLU A 268 4.55 -31.21 -25.94
CA GLU A 268 3.46 -30.24 -26.06
C GLU A 268 2.09 -30.90 -26.23
N ALA A 269 2.01 -31.97 -27.02
CA ALA A 269 0.75 -32.64 -27.30
C ALA A 269 0.20 -33.35 -26.03
N SER A 270 1.09 -34.04 -25.31
CA SER A 270 0.80 -34.70 -24.05
C SER A 270 0.40 -33.68 -22.97
N PHE A 271 1.09 -32.54 -22.92
CA PHE A 271 0.74 -31.46 -21.99
C PHE A 271 -0.67 -30.89 -22.25
N LYS A 272 -0.99 -30.59 -23.52
CA LYS A 272 -2.32 -30.13 -23.92
C LYS A 272 -3.42 -31.14 -23.56
N ALA A 273 -3.18 -32.41 -23.79
CA ALA A 273 -4.12 -33.49 -23.46
C ALA A 273 -4.36 -33.56 -21.94
N LYS A 274 -3.28 -33.47 -21.14
CA LYS A 274 -3.38 -33.48 -19.68
C LYS A 274 -4.10 -32.26 -19.11
N VAL A 275 -3.83 -31.07 -19.65
CA VAL A 275 -4.55 -29.84 -19.28
C VAL A 275 -6.05 -29.96 -19.62
N ASN A 276 -6.39 -30.50 -20.80
CA ASN A 276 -7.78 -30.73 -21.16
C ASN A 276 -8.47 -31.75 -20.25
N GLU A 277 -7.78 -32.82 -19.87
CA GLU A 277 -8.29 -33.80 -18.89
C GLU A 277 -8.56 -33.13 -17.54
N LEU A 278 -7.65 -32.27 -17.10
CA LEU A 278 -7.76 -31.54 -15.84
C LEU A 278 -8.95 -30.56 -15.86
N ILE A 279 -9.11 -29.81 -16.95
CA ILE A 279 -10.27 -28.92 -17.15
C ILE A 279 -11.57 -29.73 -17.17
N SER A 280 -11.56 -30.88 -17.87
CA SER A 280 -12.71 -31.77 -17.95
C SER A 280 -13.13 -32.31 -16.58
N ALA A 281 -12.17 -32.53 -15.68
CA ALA A 281 -12.47 -32.95 -14.30
C ALA A 281 -13.25 -31.88 -13.51
N TYR A 282 -12.96 -30.58 -13.73
CA TYR A 282 -13.72 -29.49 -13.11
C TYR A 282 -15.13 -29.31 -13.73
N THR A 283 -15.32 -29.74 -14.97
CA THR A 283 -16.56 -29.56 -15.73
C THR A 283 -17.42 -30.79 -15.78
N ASN A 284 -16.98 -31.90 -15.19
CA ASN A 284 -17.63 -33.20 -15.29
C ASN A 284 -19.12 -33.16 -14.80
N GLY A 285 -20.00 -33.69 -15.62
CA GLY A 285 -21.45 -33.74 -15.33
C GLY A 285 -22.23 -32.46 -15.65
N LYS A 286 -21.57 -31.44 -16.22
CA LYS A 286 -22.19 -30.16 -16.58
C LYS A 286 -22.36 -30.02 -18.10
N ASP A 287 -23.42 -29.30 -18.50
CA ASP A 287 -23.71 -29.03 -19.92
C ASP A 287 -22.61 -28.11 -20.51
N ALA A 288 -21.76 -28.65 -21.36
CA ALA A 288 -20.62 -27.90 -21.97
C ALA A 288 -21.08 -26.63 -22.70
N GLY A 289 -22.30 -26.56 -23.24
CA GLY A 289 -22.85 -25.38 -23.89
C GLY A 289 -23.16 -24.23 -22.94
N LYS A 290 -23.30 -24.52 -21.65
CA LYS A 290 -23.67 -23.56 -20.60
C LYS A 290 -22.52 -23.22 -19.65
N LEU A 291 -21.38 -23.87 -19.80
CA LEU A 291 -20.24 -23.65 -18.89
C LEU A 291 -19.42 -22.42 -19.26
N ARG A 292 -19.00 -21.71 -18.25
CA ARG A 292 -17.98 -20.66 -18.36
C ARG A 292 -16.90 -20.92 -17.32
N ILE A 293 -15.68 -21.11 -17.78
CA ILE A 293 -14.53 -21.36 -16.91
C ILE A 293 -14.00 -20.02 -16.46
N VAL A 294 -13.96 -19.83 -15.16
CA VAL A 294 -13.38 -18.64 -14.51
C VAL A 294 -12.22 -19.09 -13.63
N VAL A 295 -11.01 -18.67 -13.98
CA VAL A 295 -9.82 -18.93 -13.17
C VAL A 295 -9.63 -17.75 -12.22
N LYS A 296 -9.73 -17.98 -10.92
CA LYS A 296 -9.49 -16.93 -9.91
C LYS A 296 -8.89 -17.54 -8.64
N ARG A 297 -8.15 -16.72 -7.91
CA ARG A 297 -7.68 -17.11 -6.57
C ARG A 297 -8.89 -17.15 -5.62
N LYS A 298 -8.97 -18.20 -4.81
CA LYS A 298 -9.99 -18.29 -3.76
C LYS A 298 -9.73 -17.15 -2.77
N GLU A 299 -10.73 -16.32 -2.54
CA GLU A 299 -10.66 -15.33 -1.47
C GLU A 299 -10.58 -16.12 -0.15
N SER A 300 -9.54 -15.90 0.65
CA SER A 300 -9.47 -16.44 2.00
C SER A 300 -10.65 -15.85 2.76
N GLU A 301 -11.57 -16.69 3.21
CA GLU A 301 -12.56 -16.30 4.21
C GLU A 301 -11.78 -15.85 5.46
N VAL A 302 -11.76 -14.54 5.73
CA VAL A 302 -11.24 -13.93 6.94
C VAL A 302 -12.39 -13.75 7.92
#